data_a4c3bee7914b9c4910759e5c1e313b33
#
_entry.id   a4c3bee7914b9c4910759e5c1e313b33
#
_cell.length_a   1.000
_cell.length_b   1.000
_cell.length_c   1.000
_cell.angle_alpha   90.00
_cell.angle_beta   90.00
_cell.angle_gamma   90.00
#
_symmetry.space_group_name_H-M   'P 1'
#
loop_
_entity.id
_entity.type
_entity.pdbx_description
1 polymer ?
#
loop_
_entity_poly.entity_id
_entity_poly.type
_entity_poly.pdbx_seq_one_letter_code
_entity_poly.pdbx_strand_id
1 'polypeptide(L)' 'HPVEVSEREAEVLAAVGARLSNAQIANRLHISVRTVESHVSSLLRKYGATDRWDLAEQAQLEC' A
#
# COMPACT_ATOMS: atom_id res chain seq x y z
N HIS A 1 17.60 -2.39 1.94
CA HIS A 1 16.39 -2.32 1.14
C HIS A 1 16.31 -0.98 0.41
N PRO A 2 16.10 -0.99 -0.89
CA PRO A 2 16.19 0.25 -1.67
C PRO A 2 15.02 1.21 -1.48
N VAL A 3 13.90 0.74 -0.98
CA VAL A 3 12.72 1.58 -0.80
C VAL A 3 12.44 1.80 0.68
N GLU A 4 12.43 3.07 1.08
CA GLU A 4 12.13 3.42 2.47
C GLU A 4 10.67 3.78 2.61
N VAL A 5 9.97 3.08 3.47
CA VAL A 5 8.56 3.36 3.75
C VAL A 5 8.37 3.54 5.25
N SER A 6 7.42 4.37 5.62
CA SER A 6 7.08 4.54 7.03
C SER A 6 6.34 3.29 7.52
N GLU A 7 6.22 3.19 8.84
CA GLU A 7 5.51 2.05 9.44
C GLU A 7 4.08 1.95 8.92
N ARG A 8 3.39 3.09 8.84
CA ARG A 8 2.02 3.11 8.34
C ARG A 8 1.96 2.73 6.86
N GLU A 9 2.91 3.23 6.08
CA GLU A 9 2.97 2.85 4.67
C GLU A 9 3.20 1.36 4.50
N ALA A 10 4.03 0.78 5.35
CA ALA A 10 4.28 -0.66 5.30
C ALA A 10 3.01 -1.45 5.59
N GLU A 11 2.20 -0.97 6.54
CA GLU A 11 0.91 -1.62 6.84
C GLU A 11 -0.04 -1.54 5.65
N VAL A 12 -0.09 -0.37 5.00
CA VAL A 12 -0.93 -0.20 3.82
C VAL A 12 -0.44 -1.10 2.68
N LEU A 13 0.87 -1.16 2.50
CA LEU A 13 1.46 -2.01 1.45
C LEU A 13 1.09 -3.48 1.66
N ALA A 14 1.20 -3.96 2.89
CA ALA A 14 0.84 -5.34 3.20
C ALA A 14 -0.64 -5.61 2.90
N ALA A 15 -1.49 -4.65 3.20
CA ALA A 15 -2.92 -4.79 2.93
C ALA A 15 -3.22 -4.78 1.43
N VAL A 16 -2.49 -3.95 0.68
CA VAL A 16 -2.61 -3.95 -0.79
C VAL A 16 -2.18 -5.30 -1.35
N GLY A 17 -1.09 -5.84 -0.82
CA GLY A 17 -0.62 -7.17 -1.22
C GLY A 17 -1.65 -8.27 -0.91
N ALA A 18 -2.44 -8.08 0.14
CA ALA A 18 -3.51 -9.01 0.49
C ALA A 18 -4.78 -8.77 -0.32
N ARG A 19 -4.74 -7.84 -1.29
CA ARG A 19 -5.84 -7.57 -2.22
C ARG A 19 -7.05 -6.92 -1.54
N LEU A 20 -6.83 -6.18 -0.47
CA LEU A 20 -7.91 -5.46 0.19
C LEU A 20 -8.25 -4.18 -0.56
N SER A 21 -9.52 -3.78 -0.53
CA SER A 21 -9.93 -2.50 -1.08
C SER A 21 -9.51 -1.36 -0.16
N ASN A 22 -9.53 -0.13 -0.67
CA ASN A 22 -9.19 1.02 0.16
C ASN A 22 -10.12 1.14 1.36
N ALA A 23 -11.42 0.84 1.17
CA ALA A 23 -12.37 0.88 2.27
C ALA A 23 -12.03 -0.16 3.33
N GLN A 24 -11.63 -1.35 2.90
CA GLN A 24 -11.25 -2.41 3.83
C GLN A 24 -9.97 -2.05 4.58
N ILE A 25 -9.01 -1.45 3.88
CA ILE A 25 -7.76 -1.02 4.50
C ILE A 25 -8.05 0.06 5.54
N ALA A 26 -8.88 1.04 5.15
CA ALA A 26 -9.22 2.14 6.04
C ALA A 26 -9.86 1.62 7.32
N ASN A 27 -10.78 0.67 7.19
CA ASN A 27 -11.46 0.09 8.33
C ASN A 27 -10.49 -0.68 9.22
N ARG A 28 -9.60 -1.45 8.61
CA ARG A 28 -8.64 -2.27 9.35
C ARG A 28 -7.65 -1.41 10.14
N LEU A 29 -7.20 -0.31 9.55
CA LEU A 29 -6.19 0.55 10.15
C LEU A 29 -6.79 1.71 10.93
N HIS A 30 -8.11 1.85 10.92
CA HIS A 30 -8.81 2.94 11.63
C HIS A 30 -8.39 4.31 11.12
N ILE A 31 -8.29 4.43 9.79
CA ILE A 31 -7.98 5.70 9.13
C ILE A 31 -9.01 5.92 8.03
N SER A 32 -9.02 7.12 7.47
CA SER A 32 -9.98 7.43 6.41
C SER A 32 -9.55 6.82 5.08
N VAL A 33 -10.51 6.61 4.19
CA VAL A 33 -10.22 6.13 2.84
C VAL A 33 -9.29 7.11 2.13
N ARG A 34 -9.50 8.40 2.35
CA ARG A 34 -8.65 9.42 1.73
C ARG A 34 -7.19 9.26 2.17
N THR A 35 -6.97 8.95 3.43
CA THR A 35 -5.62 8.71 3.93
C THR A 35 -5.02 7.47 3.27
N VAL A 36 -5.82 6.42 3.09
CA VAL A 36 -5.36 5.22 2.39
C VAL A 36 -4.95 5.56 0.96
N GLU A 37 -5.77 6.35 0.28
CA GLU A 37 -5.47 6.76 -1.09
C GLU A 37 -4.14 7.51 -1.16
N SER A 38 -3.90 8.38 -0.19
CA SER A 38 -2.67 9.14 -0.12
C SER A 38 -1.46 8.20 0.05
N HIS A 39 -1.58 7.22 0.94
CA HIS A 39 -0.51 6.26 1.16
C HIS A 39 -0.28 5.40 -0.07
N VAL A 40 -1.35 4.96 -0.73
CA VAL A 40 -1.22 4.14 -1.94
C VAL A 40 -0.53 4.93 -3.04
N SER A 41 -0.91 6.19 -3.25
CA SER A 41 -0.25 7.06 -4.22
C SER A 41 1.25 7.17 -3.95
N SER A 42 1.60 7.38 -2.69
CA SER A 42 3.00 7.48 -2.30
C SER A 42 3.74 6.19 -2.60
N LEU A 43 3.13 5.05 -2.28
CA LEU A 43 3.73 3.74 -2.52
C LEU A 43 3.91 3.44 -4.00
N LEU A 44 2.92 3.81 -4.82
CA LEU A 44 3.03 3.63 -6.26
C LEU A 44 4.26 4.36 -6.79
N ARG A 45 4.47 5.58 -6.32
CA ARG A 45 5.62 6.37 -6.74
C ARG A 45 6.92 5.78 -6.25
N LYS A 46 6.96 5.39 -4.98
CA LYS A 46 8.18 4.86 -4.37
C LYS A 46 8.63 3.55 -5.00
N TYR A 47 7.69 2.71 -5.38
CA TYR A 47 7.99 1.41 -5.97
C TYR A 47 8.06 1.45 -7.50
N GLY A 48 7.73 2.59 -8.10
CA GLY A 48 7.69 2.69 -9.55
C GLY A 48 6.63 1.78 -10.14
N ALA A 49 5.55 1.54 -9.40
CA ALA A 49 4.48 0.67 -9.85
C ALA A 49 3.57 1.40 -10.83
N THR A 50 3.11 0.70 -11.86
CA THR A 50 2.25 1.30 -12.87
C THR A 50 0.82 1.44 -12.37
N ASP A 51 0.38 0.53 -11.50
CA ASP A 51 -0.96 0.58 -10.94
C ASP A 51 -0.99 -0.24 -9.65
N ARG A 52 -2.19 -0.32 -9.07
CA ARG A 52 -2.39 -1.01 -7.80
C ARG A 52 -2.04 -2.50 -7.88
N TRP A 53 -2.35 -3.13 -9.01
CA TRP A 53 -2.07 -4.55 -9.18
C TRP A 53 -0.58 -4.82 -9.22
N ASP A 54 0.15 -3.96 -9.93
CA ASP A 54 1.61 -4.05 -9.97
C ASP A 54 2.19 -3.87 -8.57
N LEU A 55 1.66 -2.91 -7.83
CA LEU A 55 2.11 -2.67 -6.46
C LEU A 55 1.86 -3.89 -5.57
N ALA A 56 0.69 -4.51 -5.71
CA ALA A 56 0.34 -5.69 -4.94
C ALA A 56 1.31 -6.85 -5.24
N GLU A 57 1.67 -7.01 -6.50
CA GLU A 57 2.62 -8.04 -6.89
C GLU A 57 3.99 -7.79 -6.27
N GLN A 58 4.44 -6.56 -6.32
CA GLN A 58 5.74 -6.22 -5.73
C GLN A 58 5.74 -6.44 -4.22
N ALA A 59 4.62 -6.14 -3.58
CA ALA A 59 4.50 -6.36 -2.14
C ALA A 59 4.63 -7.82 -1.79
N GLN A 60 4.05 -8.70 -2.60
CA GLN A 60 4.14 -10.14 -2.35
C GLN A 60 5.55 -10.66 -2.57
N LEU A 61 6.25 -10.12 -3.56
CA LEU A 61 7.62 -10.54 -3.83
C LEU A 61 8.58 -10.16 -2.72
N GLU A 62 8.24 -9.16 -1.93
CA GLU A 62 9.08 -8.70 -0.84
C GLU A 62 8.95 -9.53 0.43
N CYS A 63 7.97 -10.37 0.52
CA CYS A 63 7.75 -11.21 1.71
C CYS A 63 8.65 -12.46 1.75
#